data_6cd5080c22c7329a9755ae2a8a99ac4e
#
_entry.id   6cd5080c22c7329a9755ae2a8a99ac4e
#
_cell.length_a   1.000
_cell.length_b   1.000
_cell.length_c   1.000
_cell.angle_alpha   90.00
_cell.angle_beta   90.00
_cell.angle_gamma   90.00
#
_symmetry.space_group_name_H-M   'P 1'
#
loop_
_entity.id
_entity.type
_entity.pdbx_description
1 polymer ?
#
loop_
_entity_poly.entity_id
_entity_poly.type
_entity_poly.pdbx_seq_one_letter_code
_entity_poly.pdbx_strand_id
1 'polypeptide(L)'
;MAEESKPLLEEVEDLSWGEVGKLAQGYLRIPLALLLVEMFYWFITQPTNTLGVIQESEAWIWYHLLELIYGPGTATLSEYNGWTTLVTLKHPDFWADQIRLYVSDECAGVHEMLFITVLIMMSSGVPQRLRIKSALVACVIVYILNIARLVALYPLAMSGCAENPNMMGCEQPMHDFHAFVYQWGFLIVLILMWLVWFKWVNAGDLIRKEQASGKGKWKFIYRNNWSNIHKAALALSVILIIGAFANVWLDEGAMQAKETVEACEFYSSVTGDCGDARDIWAQEIQSSWSLATLGMLGIASTIITIDKPSDEEE
;
A
#
# COMPACT_ATOMS: atom_id res chain seq x y z
N MET A 1 -10.42 25.33 50.97
CA MET A 1 -11.35 25.27 49.83
C MET A 1 -10.78 24.25 48.87
N ALA A 2 -11.36 23.05 48.86
CA ALA A 2 -10.95 21.99 47.95
C ALA A 2 -11.74 22.21 46.65
N GLU A 3 -11.04 22.43 45.57
CA GLU A 3 -11.58 22.52 44.22
C GLU A 3 -11.92 21.09 43.78
N GLU A 4 -13.20 20.82 43.74
CA GLU A 4 -13.77 19.53 43.32
C GLU A 4 -13.50 19.36 41.83
N SER A 5 -12.53 18.50 41.48
CA SER A 5 -12.27 18.09 40.09
C SER A 5 -13.47 17.28 39.58
N LYS A 6 -14.31 17.91 38.76
CA LYS A 6 -15.36 17.19 38.02
C LYS A 6 -14.72 16.07 37.18
N PRO A 7 -15.26 14.86 37.22
CA PRO A 7 -14.73 13.77 36.44
C PRO A 7 -14.98 14.02 34.93
N LEU A 8 -13.93 13.82 34.15
CA LEU A 8 -13.87 13.96 32.65
C LEU A 8 -14.93 13.15 31.89
N LEU A 9 -15.68 12.28 32.56
CA LEU A 9 -16.69 11.41 31.97
C LEU A 9 -18.11 12.05 31.89
N GLU A 10 -18.36 13.15 32.58
CA GLU A 10 -19.66 13.82 32.52
C GLU A 10 -19.85 14.73 31.28
N GLU A 11 -18.78 15.06 30.56
CA GLU A 11 -18.85 15.89 29.33
C GLU A 11 -19.17 15.13 28.07
N VAL A 12 -19.26 13.78 28.13
CA VAL A 12 -19.47 12.93 26.91
C VAL A 12 -20.94 12.69 26.60
N GLU A 13 -21.86 12.99 27.54
CA GLU A 13 -23.30 12.69 27.36
C GLU A 13 -24.07 13.67 26.46
N ASP A 14 -23.52 14.82 26.12
CA ASP A 14 -24.27 15.88 25.40
C ASP A 14 -23.77 16.22 23.98
N LEU A 15 -22.94 15.37 23.36
CA LEU A 15 -22.51 15.59 21.97
C LEU A 15 -23.70 15.39 21.00
N SER A 16 -24.11 16.45 20.35
CA SER A 16 -25.12 16.37 19.28
C SER A 16 -24.61 15.49 18.12
N TRP A 17 -25.52 14.80 17.43
CA TRP A 17 -25.18 13.97 16.25
C TRP A 17 -24.37 14.74 15.19
N GLY A 18 -24.52 16.09 15.12
CA GLY A 18 -23.74 16.95 14.25
C GLY A 18 -22.28 17.10 14.71
N GLU A 19 -22.02 17.11 16.01
CA GLU A 19 -20.65 17.16 16.59
C GLU A 19 -19.95 15.81 16.49
N VAL A 20 -20.69 14.73 16.77
CA VAL A 20 -20.20 13.37 16.52
C VAL A 20 -19.82 13.18 15.04
N GLY A 21 -20.65 13.68 14.11
CA GLY A 21 -20.34 13.64 12.68
C GLY A 21 -19.08 14.42 12.31
N LYS A 22 -18.86 15.60 12.90
CA LYS A 22 -17.62 16.40 12.68
C LYS A 22 -16.38 15.72 13.25
N LEU A 23 -16.50 15.12 14.44
CA LEU A 23 -15.43 14.35 15.05
C LEU A 23 -15.08 13.11 14.19
N ALA A 24 -16.09 12.33 13.80
CA ALA A 24 -15.93 11.17 12.94
C ALA A 24 -15.30 11.55 11.58
N GLN A 25 -15.69 12.68 10.99
CA GLN A 25 -15.10 13.18 9.75
C GLN A 25 -13.60 13.47 9.89
N GLY A 26 -13.14 13.97 11.05
CA GLY A 26 -11.72 14.17 11.35
C GLY A 26 -10.95 12.84 11.36
N TYR A 27 -11.52 11.81 11.98
CA TYR A 27 -10.90 10.48 12.09
C TYR A 27 -10.99 9.66 10.80
N LEU A 28 -12.06 9.80 10.01
CA LEU A 28 -12.23 9.09 8.74
C LEU A 28 -11.28 9.54 7.63
N ARG A 29 -10.63 10.69 7.76
CA ARG A 29 -9.68 11.17 6.73
C ARG A 29 -8.50 10.23 6.52
N ILE A 30 -7.94 9.68 7.60
CA ILE A 30 -6.79 8.78 7.51
C ILE A 30 -7.18 7.45 6.86
N PRO A 31 -8.19 6.71 7.35
CA PRO A 31 -8.65 5.48 6.68
C PRO A 31 -9.02 5.70 5.21
N LEU A 32 -9.70 6.81 4.89
CA LEU A 32 -10.06 7.11 3.50
C LEU A 32 -8.83 7.36 2.63
N ALA A 33 -7.85 8.09 3.13
CA ALA A 33 -6.61 8.33 2.40
C ALA A 33 -5.81 7.04 2.19
N LEU A 34 -5.78 6.17 3.18
CA LEU A 34 -5.15 4.84 3.06
C LEU A 34 -5.87 3.96 2.04
N LEU A 35 -7.19 3.97 2.05
CA LEU A 35 -7.99 3.28 1.02
C LEU A 35 -7.68 3.81 -0.39
N LEU A 36 -7.54 5.13 -0.54
CA LEU A 36 -7.17 5.73 -1.83
C LEU A 36 -5.75 5.34 -2.26
N VAL A 37 -4.82 5.17 -1.32
CA VAL A 37 -3.47 4.67 -1.60
C VAL A 37 -3.53 3.24 -2.11
N GLU A 38 -4.28 2.36 -1.43
CA GLU A 38 -4.49 0.97 -1.86
C GLU A 38 -5.04 0.90 -3.28
N MET A 39 -6.08 1.69 -3.55
CA MET A 39 -6.66 1.75 -4.88
C MET A 39 -5.69 2.28 -5.93
N PHE A 40 -4.93 3.34 -5.59
CA PHE A 40 -3.94 3.91 -6.49
C PHE A 40 -2.79 2.93 -6.75
N TYR A 41 -2.28 2.28 -5.71
CA TYR A 41 -1.24 1.26 -5.83
C TYR A 41 -1.70 0.10 -6.71
N TRP A 42 -2.89 -0.43 -6.42
CA TRP A 42 -3.47 -1.49 -7.22
C TRP A 42 -3.61 -1.09 -8.70
N PHE A 43 -4.07 0.15 -8.96
CA PHE A 43 -4.20 0.66 -10.32
C PHE A 43 -2.87 0.76 -11.07
N ILE A 44 -1.80 1.22 -10.41
CA ILE A 44 -0.48 1.35 -11.06
C ILE A 44 0.25 0.01 -11.22
N THR A 45 -0.11 -1.02 -10.45
CA THR A 45 0.49 -2.36 -10.56
C THR A 45 -0.27 -3.30 -11.51
N GLN A 46 -1.33 -2.81 -12.13
CA GLN A 46 -2.05 -3.51 -13.19
C GLN A 46 -1.84 -2.79 -14.55
N PRO A 47 -1.34 -3.46 -15.57
CA PRO A 47 -0.88 -4.84 -15.64
C PRO A 47 0.42 -5.10 -14.84
N THR A 48 0.70 -6.36 -14.55
CA THR A 48 1.89 -6.77 -13.80
C THR A 48 3.19 -6.23 -14.38
N ASN A 49 4.20 -6.00 -13.54
CA ASN A 49 5.53 -5.50 -13.90
C ASN A 49 5.60 -4.04 -14.38
N THR A 50 4.64 -3.19 -14.02
CA THR A 50 4.71 -1.75 -14.29
C THR A 50 5.81 -1.05 -13.48
N LEU A 51 6.22 -1.63 -12.36
CA LEU A 51 7.30 -1.15 -11.51
C LEU A 51 8.67 -1.75 -11.86
N GLY A 52 8.82 -2.32 -13.06
CA GLY A 52 9.98 -3.08 -13.51
C GLY A 52 11.33 -2.41 -13.24
N VAL A 53 11.44 -1.07 -13.43
CA VAL A 53 12.68 -0.32 -13.13
C VAL A 53 13.07 -0.39 -11.64
N ILE A 54 12.09 -0.31 -10.73
CA ILE A 54 12.34 -0.39 -9.29
C ILE A 54 12.70 -1.83 -8.92
N GLN A 55 11.93 -2.80 -9.40
CA GLN A 55 12.16 -4.23 -9.21
C GLN A 55 13.57 -4.65 -9.68
N GLU A 56 13.98 -4.20 -10.87
CA GLU A 56 15.30 -4.47 -11.42
C GLU A 56 16.41 -3.84 -10.57
N SER A 57 16.23 -2.61 -10.10
CA SER A 57 17.19 -1.96 -9.21
C SER A 57 17.36 -2.71 -7.88
N GLU A 58 16.27 -3.21 -7.31
CA GLU A 58 16.30 -4.00 -6.07
C GLU A 58 16.93 -5.37 -6.28
N ALA A 59 16.57 -6.08 -7.35
CA ALA A 59 17.16 -7.38 -7.70
C ALA A 59 18.66 -7.25 -7.94
N TRP A 60 19.09 -6.18 -8.62
CA TRP A 60 20.49 -5.89 -8.87
C TRP A 60 21.28 -5.63 -7.58
N ILE A 61 20.77 -4.76 -6.70
CA ILE A 61 21.41 -4.46 -5.40
C ILE A 61 21.43 -5.71 -4.53
N TRP A 62 20.30 -6.44 -4.45
CA TRP A 62 20.19 -7.67 -3.68
C TRP A 62 21.21 -8.71 -4.14
N TYR A 63 21.30 -8.98 -5.44
CA TYR A 63 22.29 -9.88 -6.01
C TYR A 63 23.72 -9.50 -5.62
N HIS A 64 24.12 -8.23 -5.78
CA HIS A 64 25.46 -7.80 -5.44
C HIS A 64 25.77 -7.84 -3.95
N LEU A 65 24.79 -7.56 -3.09
CA LEU A 65 24.96 -7.67 -1.65
C LEU A 65 25.14 -9.14 -1.21
N LEU A 66 24.41 -10.08 -1.81
CA LEU A 66 24.59 -11.50 -1.54
C LEU A 66 25.99 -11.97 -1.94
N GLU A 67 26.45 -11.63 -3.13
CA GLU A 67 27.81 -11.95 -3.60
C GLU A 67 28.90 -11.33 -2.72
N LEU A 68 28.68 -10.12 -2.23
CA LEU A 68 29.62 -9.41 -1.35
C LEU A 68 29.68 -10.03 0.05
N ILE A 69 28.53 -10.41 0.63
CA ILE A 69 28.43 -10.88 2.02
C ILE A 69 28.78 -12.36 2.13
N TYR A 70 28.25 -13.18 1.20
CA TYR A 70 28.35 -14.65 1.28
C TYR A 70 29.34 -15.26 0.28
N GLY A 71 29.90 -14.45 -0.61
CA GLY A 71 30.91 -14.87 -1.58
C GLY A 71 30.37 -15.07 -3.01
N PRO A 72 31.29 -15.11 -3.99
CA PRO A 72 30.94 -15.23 -5.39
C PRO A 72 30.29 -16.59 -5.70
N GLY A 73 29.25 -16.59 -6.52
CA GLY A 73 28.50 -17.79 -6.91
C GLY A 73 27.34 -18.13 -5.98
N THR A 74 27.09 -17.34 -4.93
CA THR A 74 25.96 -17.50 -4.01
C THR A 74 24.62 -17.21 -4.69
N ALA A 75 24.60 -16.33 -5.67
CA ALA A 75 23.41 -15.98 -6.40
C ALA A 75 23.68 -15.87 -7.90
N THR A 76 22.62 -15.92 -8.71
CA THR A 76 22.66 -15.53 -10.12
C THR A 76 21.45 -14.67 -10.42
N LEU A 77 21.67 -13.65 -11.24
CA LEU A 77 20.63 -12.73 -11.69
C LEU A 77 20.25 -13.06 -13.13
N SER A 78 18.96 -13.16 -13.42
CA SER A 78 18.46 -13.51 -14.74
C SER A 78 17.15 -12.77 -15.08
N GLU A 79 16.77 -12.80 -16.33
CA GLU A 79 15.57 -12.17 -16.83
C GLU A 79 14.32 -13.00 -16.48
N TYR A 80 13.24 -12.30 -16.10
CA TYR A 80 11.91 -12.86 -15.93
C TYR A 80 10.89 -11.83 -16.43
N ASN A 81 10.00 -12.26 -17.33
CA ASN A 81 8.95 -11.40 -17.93
C ASN A 81 9.47 -10.07 -18.52
N GLY A 82 10.65 -10.09 -19.18
CA GLY A 82 11.23 -8.92 -19.84
C GLY A 82 12.01 -7.97 -18.91
N TRP A 83 12.18 -8.32 -17.61
CA TRP A 83 12.94 -7.57 -16.63
C TRP A 83 13.96 -8.46 -15.92
N THR A 84 15.11 -7.88 -15.55
CA THR A 84 16.18 -8.60 -14.82
C THR A 84 15.87 -8.67 -13.33
N THR A 85 14.83 -9.43 -12.97
CA THR A 85 14.26 -9.48 -11.60
C THR A 85 14.33 -10.84 -10.92
N LEU A 86 14.76 -11.89 -11.64
CA LEU A 86 14.88 -13.24 -11.08
C LEU A 86 16.25 -13.44 -10.46
N VAL A 87 16.29 -13.58 -9.14
CA VAL A 87 17.48 -13.92 -8.37
C VAL A 87 17.39 -15.39 -7.98
N THR A 88 18.37 -16.20 -8.43
CA THR A 88 18.48 -17.60 -8.04
C THR A 88 19.55 -17.73 -6.98
N LEU A 89 19.14 -18.07 -5.76
CA LEU A 89 20.02 -18.33 -4.62
C LEU A 89 20.61 -19.73 -4.77
N LYS A 90 21.91 -19.91 -4.47
CA LYS A 90 22.62 -21.18 -4.60
C LYS A 90 23.25 -21.58 -3.29
N HIS A 91 23.01 -22.80 -2.87
CA HIS A 91 23.66 -23.44 -1.74
C HIS A 91 23.53 -24.97 -1.85
N PRO A 92 24.57 -25.76 -1.51
CA PRO A 92 24.53 -27.23 -1.63
C PRO A 92 23.47 -27.90 -0.73
N ASP A 93 23.01 -27.22 0.34
CA ASP A 93 21.97 -27.75 1.23
C ASP A 93 20.55 -27.45 0.74
N PHE A 94 20.38 -26.58 -0.28
CA PHE A 94 19.08 -26.30 -0.85
C PHE A 94 18.58 -27.47 -1.69
N TRP A 95 17.26 -27.63 -1.74
CA TRP A 95 16.68 -28.62 -2.64
C TRP A 95 17.02 -28.29 -4.10
N ALA A 96 17.57 -29.25 -4.83
CA ALA A 96 18.13 -29.07 -6.17
C ALA A 96 19.20 -27.95 -6.25
N ASP A 97 19.98 -27.75 -5.16
CA ASP A 97 21.07 -26.78 -5.03
C ASP A 97 20.70 -25.31 -5.29
N GLN A 98 19.41 -24.99 -5.40
CA GLN A 98 18.98 -23.63 -5.74
C GLN A 98 17.54 -23.29 -5.31
N ILE A 99 17.31 -22.01 -4.99
CA ILE A 99 15.98 -21.43 -4.76
C ILE A 99 15.81 -20.26 -5.72
N ARG A 100 14.71 -20.24 -6.48
CA ARG A 100 14.40 -19.19 -7.43
C ARG A 100 13.39 -18.21 -6.83
N LEU A 101 13.76 -16.94 -6.75
CA LEU A 101 12.91 -15.88 -6.24
C LEU A 101 12.93 -14.72 -7.23
N TYR A 102 11.80 -14.13 -7.50
CA TYR A 102 11.73 -12.91 -8.32
C TYR A 102 11.18 -11.75 -7.48
N VAL A 103 11.64 -10.54 -7.78
CA VAL A 103 11.12 -9.34 -7.16
C VAL A 103 9.84 -8.94 -7.88
N SER A 104 8.69 -9.20 -7.25
CA SER A 104 7.37 -8.82 -7.77
C SER A 104 7.04 -7.36 -7.48
N ASP A 105 5.95 -6.83 -8.08
CA ASP A 105 5.42 -5.49 -7.76
C ASP A 105 5.14 -5.34 -6.26
N GLU A 106 4.63 -6.38 -5.63
CA GLU A 106 4.35 -6.42 -4.19
C GLU A 106 5.63 -6.39 -3.34
N CYS A 107 6.73 -6.95 -3.88
CA CYS A 107 8.02 -6.97 -3.20
C CYS A 107 8.82 -5.68 -3.35
N ALA A 108 8.46 -4.79 -4.27
CA ALA A 108 9.21 -3.58 -4.59
C ALA A 108 9.11 -2.46 -3.54
N GLY A 109 8.39 -2.65 -2.44
CA GLY A 109 8.27 -1.67 -1.35
C GLY A 109 7.59 -0.34 -1.73
N VAL A 110 7.04 -0.23 -2.94
CA VAL A 110 6.38 1.01 -3.42
C VAL A 110 5.10 1.28 -2.65
N HIS A 111 4.37 0.24 -2.30
CA HIS A 111 3.17 0.34 -1.47
C HIS A 111 3.48 1.00 -0.13
N GLU A 112 4.53 0.56 0.54
CA GLU A 112 5.01 1.10 1.81
C GLU A 112 5.50 2.54 1.69
N MET A 113 6.18 2.87 0.57
CA MET A 113 6.60 4.26 0.28
C MET A 113 5.41 5.19 0.09
N LEU A 114 4.36 4.75 -0.60
CA LEU A 114 3.11 5.51 -0.75
C LEU A 114 2.42 5.70 0.59
N PHE A 115 2.35 4.65 1.40
CA PHE A 115 1.72 4.66 2.72
C PHE A 115 2.38 5.67 3.65
N ILE A 116 3.70 5.59 3.83
CA ILE A 116 4.43 6.54 4.69
C ILE A 116 4.37 7.97 4.17
N THR A 117 4.40 8.14 2.84
CA THR A 117 4.26 9.45 2.21
C THR A 117 2.92 10.08 2.56
N VAL A 118 1.82 9.33 2.46
CA VAL A 118 0.49 9.84 2.79
C VAL A 118 0.38 10.16 4.28
N LEU A 119 0.87 9.32 5.17
CA LEU A 119 0.88 9.59 6.60
C LEU A 119 1.60 10.90 6.94
N ILE A 120 2.78 11.12 6.35
CA ILE A 120 3.55 12.37 6.53
C ILE A 120 2.81 13.56 5.91
N MET A 121 2.30 13.44 4.70
CA MET A 121 1.62 14.52 3.99
C MET A 121 0.29 14.93 4.63
N MET A 122 -0.41 13.99 5.28
CA MET A 122 -1.65 14.26 6.02
C MET A 122 -1.42 14.86 7.40
N SER A 123 -0.19 14.87 7.90
CA SER A 123 0.13 15.51 9.19
C SER A 123 -0.01 17.02 9.08
N SER A 124 -1.22 17.53 9.40
CA SER A 124 -1.53 18.97 9.39
C SER A 124 -0.69 19.71 10.43
N GLY A 125 -0.42 21.01 10.18
CA GLY A 125 0.38 21.85 11.08
C GLY A 125 1.89 21.82 10.81
N VAL A 126 2.39 20.85 10.08
CA VAL A 126 3.81 20.80 9.68
C VAL A 126 3.98 21.52 8.33
N PRO A 127 4.97 22.44 8.17
CA PRO A 127 5.22 23.14 6.92
C PRO A 127 5.38 22.19 5.72
N GLN A 128 4.75 22.49 4.59
CA GLN A 128 4.72 21.62 3.42
C GLN A 128 6.13 21.24 2.93
N ARG A 129 7.07 22.19 2.92
CA ARG A 129 8.47 21.92 2.52
C ARG A 129 9.14 20.86 3.40
N LEU A 130 8.84 20.87 4.70
CA LEU A 130 9.39 19.90 5.64
C LEU A 130 8.73 18.53 5.42
N ARG A 131 7.40 18.48 5.18
CA ARG A 131 6.68 17.23 4.86
C ARG A 131 7.24 16.55 3.61
N ILE A 132 7.44 17.30 2.51
CA ILE A 132 7.98 16.76 1.26
C ILE A 132 9.40 16.20 1.48
N LYS A 133 10.29 16.97 2.14
CA LYS A 133 11.65 16.50 2.43
C LYS A 133 11.63 15.24 3.30
N SER A 134 10.79 15.21 4.33
CA SER A 134 10.65 14.07 5.22
C SER A 134 10.08 12.85 4.50
N ALA A 135 9.10 13.02 3.62
CA ALA A 135 8.56 11.93 2.81
C ALA A 135 9.62 11.32 1.89
N LEU A 136 10.44 12.14 1.21
CA LEU A 136 11.55 11.66 0.39
C LEU A 136 12.56 10.85 1.21
N VAL A 137 12.95 11.36 2.39
CA VAL A 137 13.87 10.62 3.29
C VAL A 137 13.23 9.32 3.75
N ALA A 138 11.95 9.33 4.11
CA ALA A 138 11.23 8.13 4.54
C ALA A 138 11.16 7.09 3.40
N CYS A 139 10.92 7.49 2.15
CA CYS A 139 10.96 6.58 1.00
C CYS A 139 12.33 5.92 0.83
N VAL A 140 13.42 6.69 0.98
CA VAL A 140 14.78 6.12 0.92
C VAL A 140 15.01 5.10 2.05
N ILE A 141 14.53 5.40 3.26
CA ILE A 141 14.65 4.46 4.40
C ILE A 141 13.85 3.19 4.12
N VAL A 142 12.61 3.30 3.62
CA VAL A 142 11.78 2.14 3.25
C VAL A 142 12.47 1.30 2.18
N TYR A 143 13.04 1.93 1.15
CA TYR A 143 13.80 1.22 0.11
C TYR A 143 14.97 0.42 0.70
N ILE A 144 15.77 1.04 1.60
CA ILE A 144 16.89 0.36 2.27
C ILE A 144 16.39 -0.80 3.14
N LEU A 145 15.29 -0.61 3.88
CA LEU A 145 14.70 -1.67 4.70
C LEU A 145 14.18 -2.82 3.84
N ASN A 146 13.63 -2.52 2.66
CA ASN A 146 13.19 -3.53 1.72
C ASN A 146 14.39 -4.37 1.21
N ILE A 147 15.49 -3.73 0.82
CA ILE A 147 16.73 -4.44 0.45
C ILE A 147 17.23 -5.29 1.61
N ALA A 148 17.25 -4.77 2.84
CA ALA A 148 17.67 -5.53 4.02
C ALA A 148 16.79 -6.78 4.24
N ARG A 149 15.47 -6.68 4.01
CA ARG A 149 14.53 -7.81 4.03
C ARG A 149 14.92 -8.87 3.00
N LEU A 150 15.19 -8.46 1.75
CA LEU A 150 15.57 -9.38 0.67
C LEU A 150 16.91 -10.11 1.01
N VAL A 151 17.88 -9.38 1.53
CA VAL A 151 19.16 -9.98 1.95
C VAL A 151 18.98 -10.99 3.09
N ALA A 152 18.04 -10.73 4.01
CA ALA A 152 17.74 -11.64 5.13
C ALA A 152 17.13 -12.99 4.70
N LEU A 153 16.57 -13.08 3.49
CA LEU A 153 15.97 -14.33 3.01
C LEU A 153 17.03 -15.44 2.85
N TYR A 154 18.24 -15.10 2.41
CA TYR A 154 19.29 -16.09 2.18
C TYR A 154 19.71 -16.83 3.46
N PRO A 155 20.14 -16.17 4.56
CA PRO A 155 20.53 -16.85 5.77
C PRO A 155 19.38 -17.61 6.44
N LEU A 156 18.12 -17.15 6.25
CA LEU A 156 16.94 -17.88 6.75
C LEU A 156 16.73 -19.18 5.97
N ALA A 157 16.86 -19.15 4.65
CA ALA A 157 16.81 -20.36 3.84
C ALA A 157 17.94 -21.33 4.22
N MET A 158 19.18 -20.82 4.38
CA MET A 158 20.32 -21.62 4.82
C MET A 158 20.05 -22.28 6.19
N SER A 159 19.54 -21.52 7.17
CA SER A 159 19.28 -22.04 8.51
C SER A 159 18.22 -23.15 8.50
N GLY A 160 17.17 -23.00 7.70
CA GLY A 160 16.14 -24.03 7.54
C GLY A 160 16.65 -25.30 6.88
N CYS A 161 17.44 -25.16 5.79
CA CYS A 161 17.95 -26.30 5.05
C CYS A 161 19.17 -26.96 5.73
N ALA A 162 19.87 -26.30 6.64
CA ALA A 162 20.97 -26.91 7.39
C ALA A 162 20.50 -28.05 8.32
N GLU A 163 19.27 -28.00 8.81
CA GLU A 163 18.69 -29.08 9.64
C GLU A 163 18.30 -30.30 8.80
N ASN A 164 17.86 -30.08 7.56
CA ASN A 164 17.41 -31.14 6.64
C ASN A 164 17.92 -30.87 5.22
N PRO A 165 19.20 -31.11 4.93
CA PRO A 165 19.80 -30.82 3.64
C PRO A 165 19.10 -31.55 2.49
N ASN A 166 18.91 -30.85 1.35
CA ASN A 166 18.27 -31.37 0.15
C ASN A 166 16.82 -31.87 0.33
N MET A 167 16.15 -31.47 1.40
CA MET A 167 14.75 -31.78 1.61
C MET A 167 13.87 -30.73 0.95
N MET A 168 12.86 -31.16 0.21
CA MET A 168 11.86 -30.25 -0.38
C MET A 168 11.12 -29.49 0.74
N GLY A 169 11.06 -28.17 0.63
CA GLY A 169 10.42 -27.30 1.63
C GLY A 169 11.30 -26.96 2.83
N CYS A 170 12.60 -27.28 2.81
CA CYS A 170 13.53 -26.89 3.88
C CYS A 170 13.62 -25.36 4.06
N GLU A 171 13.31 -24.60 3.01
CA GLU A 171 13.27 -23.13 2.98
C GLU A 171 12.04 -22.51 3.67
N GLN A 172 11.18 -23.30 4.31
CA GLN A 172 9.95 -22.82 4.98
C GLN A 172 10.18 -21.63 5.93
N PRO A 173 11.25 -21.59 6.77
CA PRO A 173 11.50 -20.45 7.65
C PRO A 173 11.68 -19.11 6.88
N MET A 174 12.26 -19.17 5.68
CA MET A 174 12.38 -18.01 4.79
C MET A 174 11.00 -17.53 4.30
N HIS A 175 10.12 -18.45 3.91
CA HIS A 175 8.76 -18.13 3.47
C HIS A 175 7.92 -17.57 4.61
N ASP A 176 8.00 -18.14 5.79
CA ASP A 176 7.26 -17.69 6.98
C ASP A 176 7.70 -16.28 7.39
N PHE A 177 9.01 -15.99 7.35
CA PHE A 177 9.53 -14.66 7.58
C PHE A 177 9.05 -13.67 6.54
N HIS A 178 9.12 -14.04 5.26
CA HIS A 178 8.66 -13.20 4.16
C HIS A 178 7.16 -12.85 4.31
N ALA A 179 6.33 -13.84 4.58
CA ALA A 179 4.89 -13.67 4.81
C ALA A 179 4.61 -12.80 6.03
N PHE A 180 5.31 -13.02 7.16
CA PHE A 180 5.16 -12.22 8.36
C PHE A 180 5.51 -10.76 8.14
N VAL A 181 6.66 -10.49 7.49
CA VAL A 181 7.08 -9.11 7.22
C VAL A 181 6.13 -8.43 6.25
N TYR A 182 5.62 -9.13 5.24
CA TYR A 182 4.65 -8.61 4.30
C TYR A 182 3.31 -8.27 4.97
N GLN A 183 2.77 -9.16 5.80
CA GLN A 183 1.46 -8.98 6.44
C GLN A 183 1.47 -7.98 7.59
N TRP A 184 2.50 -7.97 8.42
CA TRP A 184 2.51 -7.25 9.69
C TRP A 184 3.76 -6.39 9.90
N GLY A 185 4.93 -6.89 9.46
CA GLY A 185 6.21 -6.28 9.77
C GLY A 185 6.32 -4.85 9.24
N PHE A 186 5.98 -4.65 8.00
CA PHE A 186 6.02 -3.31 7.40
C PHE A 186 5.02 -2.35 8.05
N LEU A 187 3.80 -2.77 8.34
CA LEU A 187 2.82 -1.91 9.00
C LEU A 187 3.34 -1.38 10.35
N ILE A 188 3.92 -2.27 11.15
CA ILE A 188 4.51 -1.91 12.44
C ILE A 188 5.66 -0.92 12.24
N VAL A 189 6.57 -1.19 11.30
CA VAL A 189 7.73 -0.33 11.01
C VAL A 189 7.28 1.04 10.51
N LEU A 190 6.28 1.13 9.62
CA LEU A 190 5.77 2.39 9.11
C LEU A 190 5.12 3.25 10.20
N ILE A 191 4.35 2.64 11.10
CA ILE A 191 3.76 3.34 12.25
C ILE A 191 4.88 3.87 13.16
N LEU A 192 5.89 3.04 13.47
CA LEU A 192 7.03 3.47 14.29
C LEU A 192 7.83 4.60 13.62
N MET A 193 8.11 4.49 12.34
CA MET A 193 8.78 5.55 11.57
C MET A 193 8.01 6.86 11.60
N TRP A 194 6.68 6.80 11.42
CA TRP A 194 5.83 7.98 11.50
C TRP A 194 5.83 8.60 12.90
N LEU A 195 5.74 7.79 13.96
CA LEU A 195 5.77 8.26 15.35
C LEU A 195 7.13 8.91 15.70
N VAL A 196 8.24 8.28 15.28
CA VAL A 196 9.58 8.83 15.47
C VAL A 196 9.74 10.16 14.74
N TRP A 197 9.32 10.21 13.48
CA TRP A 197 9.31 11.42 12.68
C TRP A 197 8.45 12.52 13.32
N PHE A 198 7.22 12.20 13.76
CA PHE A 198 6.29 13.12 14.38
C PHE A 198 6.89 13.77 15.64
N LYS A 199 7.57 12.97 16.45
CA LYS A 199 8.29 13.45 17.63
C LYS A 199 9.51 14.29 17.25
N TRP A 200 10.28 13.84 16.26
CA TRP A 200 11.53 14.50 15.85
C TRP A 200 11.31 15.89 15.28
N VAL A 201 10.28 16.09 14.49
CA VAL A 201 9.92 17.41 13.93
C VAL A 201 9.14 18.29 14.92
N ASN A 202 8.91 17.82 16.14
CA ASN A 202 8.03 18.50 17.14
C ASN A 202 6.67 18.88 16.54
N ALA A 203 6.07 17.98 15.78
CA ALA A 203 4.83 18.23 15.05
C ALA A 203 3.70 18.72 15.96
N GLY A 204 3.62 18.21 17.21
CA GLY A 204 2.65 18.66 18.19
C GLY A 204 2.73 20.17 18.50
N ASP A 205 3.93 20.72 18.65
CA ASP A 205 4.13 22.14 18.89
C ASP A 205 3.85 22.98 17.64
N LEU A 206 4.20 22.47 16.46
CA LEU A 206 3.90 23.12 15.18
C LEU A 206 2.38 23.20 14.96
N ILE A 207 1.65 22.11 15.25
CA ILE A 207 0.19 22.06 15.16
C ILE A 207 -0.45 23.07 16.10
N ARG A 208 0.00 23.14 17.37
CA ARG A 208 -0.50 24.12 18.34
C ARG A 208 -0.27 25.56 17.86
N LYS A 209 0.93 25.87 17.35
CA LYS A 209 1.26 27.20 16.82
C LYS A 209 0.39 27.56 15.61
N GLU A 210 0.14 26.61 14.71
CA GLU A 210 -0.71 26.83 13.56
C GLU A 210 -2.17 27.06 13.96
N GLN A 211 -2.68 26.29 14.94
CA GLN A 211 -4.02 26.50 15.49
C GLN A 211 -4.17 27.87 16.16
N ALA A 212 -3.13 28.33 16.88
CA ALA A 212 -3.11 29.64 17.51
C ALA A 212 -3.00 30.81 16.52
N SER A 213 -2.44 30.57 15.32
CA SER A 213 -2.23 31.63 14.31
C SER A 213 -3.48 32.04 13.53
N GLY A 214 -4.57 31.30 13.65
CA GLY A 214 -5.87 31.61 13.03
C GLY A 214 -5.89 31.69 11.49
N LYS A 215 -4.76 31.38 10.82
CA LYS A 215 -4.67 31.46 9.36
C LYS A 215 -5.64 30.47 8.71
N GLY A 216 -6.49 31.01 7.86
CA GLY A 216 -7.50 30.26 7.10
C GLY A 216 -6.86 29.09 6.36
N LYS A 217 -7.44 27.90 6.53
CA LYS A 217 -7.03 26.68 5.82
C LYS A 217 -7.98 26.39 4.69
N TRP A 218 -7.45 25.80 3.61
CA TRP A 218 -8.27 25.15 2.59
C TRP A 218 -9.17 24.12 3.30
N LYS A 219 -10.48 24.29 3.15
CA LYS A 219 -11.46 23.39 3.76
C LYS A 219 -12.12 22.56 2.69
N PHE A 220 -12.11 21.26 2.88
CA PHE A 220 -12.99 20.38 2.11
C PHE A 220 -14.37 20.43 2.75
N ILE A 221 -15.32 20.96 2.02
CA ILE A 221 -16.71 21.05 2.47
C ILE A 221 -17.62 20.24 1.54
N TYR A 222 -18.70 19.72 2.09
CA TYR A 222 -19.74 19.11 1.28
C TYR A 222 -20.41 20.15 0.41
N ARG A 223 -20.64 19.79 -0.84
CA ARG A 223 -21.32 20.64 -1.79
C ARG A 223 -22.77 20.81 -1.39
N ASN A 224 -23.18 22.00 -0.99
CA ASN A 224 -24.57 22.31 -0.65
C ASN A 224 -25.41 22.67 -1.90
N ASN A 225 -24.81 23.24 -2.94
CA ASN A 225 -25.48 23.64 -4.16
C ASN A 225 -25.29 22.59 -5.26
N TRP A 226 -26.30 21.75 -5.42
CA TRP A 226 -26.31 20.68 -6.42
C TRP A 226 -26.97 21.17 -7.73
N SER A 227 -26.18 21.36 -8.76
CA SER A 227 -26.67 21.56 -10.13
C SER A 227 -27.05 20.22 -10.76
N ASN A 228 -27.83 20.28 -11.85
CA ASN A 228 -28.21 19.07 -12.61
C ASN A 228 -26.99 18.30 -13.13
N ILE A 229 -25.89 19.02 -13.45
CA ILE A 229 -24.63 18.41 -13.91
C ILE A 229 -24.03 17.57 -12.79
N HIS A 230 -23.99 18.07 -11.54
CA HIS A 230 -23.45 17.32 -10.41
C HIS A 230 -24.29 16.07 -10.10
N LYS A 231 -25.64 16.18 -10.21
CA LYS A 231 -26.52 15.03 -10.02
C LYS A 231 -26.32 13.97 -11.11
N ALA A 232 -26.18 14.40 -12.36
CA ALA A 232 -25.90 13.51 -13.49
C ALA A 232 -24.52 12.83 -13.36
N ALA A 233 -23.50 13.59 -12.96
CA ALA A 233 -22.15 13.05 -12.72
C ALA A 233 -22.13 12.04 -11.56
N LEU A 234 -22.86 12.32 -10.47
CA LEU A 234 -23.02 11.38 -9.36
C LEU A 234 -23.73 10.10 -9.81
N ALA A 235 -24.84 10.22 -10.55
CA ALA A 235 -25.58 9.08 -11.07
C ALA A 235 -24.70 8.20 -11.99
N LEU A 236 -23.95 8.85 -12.91
CA LEU A 236 -23.00 8.14 -13.78
C LEU A 236 -21.91 7.43 -12.97
N SER A 237 -21.36 8.08 -11.94
CA SER A 237 -20.35 7.49 -11.06
C SER A 237 -20.87 6.26 -10.32
N VAL A 238 -22.11 6.30 -9.83
CA VAL A 238 -22.76 5.15 -9.21
C VAL A 238 -22.99 4.03 -10.22
N ILE A 239 -23.41 4.35 -11.44
CA ILE A 239 -23.60 3.37 -12.52
C ILE A 239 -22.26 2.69 -12.86
N LEU A 240 -21.15 3.43 -12.92
CA LEU A 240 -19.81 2.86 -13.16
C LEU A 240 -19.43 1.86 -12.07
N ILE A 241 -19.68 2.16 -10.79
CA ILE A 241 -19.39 1.25 -9.69
C ILE A 241 -20.27 0.00 -9.79
N ILE A 242 -21.58 0.17 -10.02
CA ILE A 242 -22.50 -0.98 -10.20
C ILE A 242 -22.08 -1.82 -11.40
N GLY A 243 -21.71 -1.17 -12.51
CA GLY A 243 -21.21 -1.84 -13.71
C GLY A 243 -19.92 -2.63 -13.46
N ALA A 244 -19.02 -2.10 -12.65
CA ALA A 244 -17.80 -2.80 -12.25
C ALA A 244 -18.10 -4.12 -11.50
N PHE A 245 -19.02 -4.08 -10.54
CA PHE A 245 -19.45 -5.28 -9.84
C PHE A 245 -20.21 -6.25 -10.77
N ALA A 246 -21.10 -5.72 -11.61
CA ALA A 246 -21.86 -6.55 -12.55
C ALA A 246 -20.94 -7.27 -13.54
N ASN A 247 -19.88 -6.62 -14.02
CA ASN A 247 -18.91 -7.22 -14.94
C ASN A 247 -18.23 -8.45 -14.34
N VAL A 248 -17.85 -8.42 -13.07
CA VAL A 248 -17.19 -9.57 -12.40
C VAL A 248 -18.19 -10.69 -12.04
N TRP A 249 -19.38 -10.32 -11.60
CA TRP A 249 -20.33 -11.29 -10.99
C TRP A 249 -21.38 -11.83 -11.95
N LEU A 250 -21.63 -11.16 -13.05
CA LEU A 250 -22.62 -11.57 -14.05
C LEU A 250 -22.02 -12.04 -15.36
N ASP A 251 -20.72 -11.82 -15.56
CA ASP A 251 -20.02 -12.33 -16.73
C ASP A 251 -19.68 -13.82 -16.54
N GLU A 252 -20.24 -14.67 -17.39
CA GLU A 252 -20.04 -16.11 -17.33
C GLU A 252 -18.56 -16.49 -17.60
N GLY A 253 -17.87 -15.75 -18.48
CA GLY A 253 -16.46 -15.97 -18.80
C GLY A 253 -15.54 -15.67 -17.63
N ALA A 254 -15.79 -14.54 -16.91
CA ALA A 254 -15.06 -14.17 -15.72
C ALA A 254 -15.25 -15.20 -14.59
N MET A 255 -16.48 -15.65 -14.38
CA MET A 255 -16.78 -16.66 -13.35
C MET A 255 -16.16 -18.02 -13.67
N GLN A 256 -16.20 -18.45 -14.94
CA GLN A 256 -15.57 -19.70 -15.37
C GLN A 256 -14.04 -19.64 -15.23
N ALA A 257 -13.43 -18.50 -15.59
CA ALA A 257 -11.99 -18.28 -15.40
C ALA A 257 -11.61 -18.34 -13.92
N LYS A 258 -12.40 -17.72 -13.03
CA LYS A 258 -12.23 -17.78 -11.58
C LYS A 258 -12.27 -19.22 -11.05
N GLU A 259 -13.29 -19.99 -11.40
CA GLU A 259 -13.43 -21.38 -10.97
C GLU A 259 -12.24 -22.24 -11.45
N THR A 260 -11.77 -21.97 -12.68
CA THR A 260 -10.59 -22.68 -13.22
C THR A 260 -9.33 -22.30 -12.45
N VAL A 261 -9.11 -21.03 -12.10
CA VAL A 261 -7.98 -20.57 -11.29
C VAL A 261 -8.01 -21.22 -9.90
N GLU A 262 -9.16 -21.24 -9.22
CA GLU A 262 -9.32 -21.87 -7.91
C GLU A 262 -9.04 -23.39 -7.97
N ALA A 263 -9.50 -24.07 -9.02
CA ALA A 263 -9.20 -25.47 -9.23
C ALA A 263 -7.70 -25.72 -9.50
N CYS A 264 -7.04 -24.85 -10.26
CA CYS A 264 -5.60 -24.92 -10.54
C CYS A 264 -4.77 -24.74 -9.26
N GLU A 265 -5.16 -23.84 -8.38
CA GLU A 265 -4.50 -23.63 -7.09
C GLU A 265 -4.65 -24.87 -6.19
N PHE A 266 -5.84 -25.44 -6.13
CA PHE A 266 -6.09 -26.65 -5.33
C PHE A 266 -5.28 -27.87 -5.80
N TYR A 267 -5.16 -28.07 -7.10
CA TYR A 267 -4.43 -29.22 -7.68
C TYR A 267 -2.94 -28.96 -7.93
N SER A 268 -2.43 -27.75 -7.62
CA SER A 268 -1.04 -27.34 -7.90
C SER A 268 -0.62 -27.60 -9.36
N SER A 269 -1.58 -27.56 -10.29
CA SER A 269 -1.32 -27.87 -11.70
C SER A 269 -0.93 -26.59 -12.46
N VAL A 270 0.13 -26.70 -13.28
CA VAL A 270 0.62 -25.63 -14.17
C VAL A 270 0.39 -26.10 -15.60
N THR A 271 -0.87 -26.28 -15.99
CA THR A 271 -1.24 -26.54 -17.38
C THR A 271 -1.44 -25.24 -18.15
N GLY A 272 -1.38 -25.25 -19.48
CA GLY A 272 -1.64 -24.06 -20.32
C GLY A 272 -3.00 -23.42 -20.02
N ASP A 273 -4.03 -24.24 -19.77
CA ASP A 273 -5.38 -23.77 -19.46
C ASP A 273 -5.42 -22.95 -18.14
N CYS A 274 -4.56 -23.26 -17.17
CA CYS A 274 -4.44 -22.50 -15.92
C CYS A 274 -3.81 -21.10 -16.15
N GLY A 275 -2.87 -21.00 -17.07
CA GLY A 275 -2.28 -19.72 -17.48
C GLY A 275 -3.33 -18.82 -18.12
N ASP A 276 -4.01 -19.32 -19.13
CA ASP A 276 -5.04 -18.59 -19.86
C ASP A 276 -6.19 -18.13 -18.93
N ALA A 277 -6.63 -19.00 -18.01
CA ALA A 277 -7.67 -18.65 -17.03
C ALA A 277 -7.22 -17.54 -16.08
N ARG A 278 -5.96 -17.55 -15.63
CA ARG A 278 -5.41 -16.47 -14.79
C ARG A 278 -5.36 -15.14 -15.52
N ASP A 279 -4.94 -15.15 -16.79
CA ASP A 279 -4.86 -13.95 -17.60
C ASP A 279 -6.26 -13.34 -17.86
N ILE A 280 -7.25 -14.18 -18.19
CA ILE A 280 -8.65 -13.75 -18.36
C ILE A 280 -9.19 -13.17 -17.05
N TRP A 281 -9.05 -13.89 -15.94
CA TRP A 281 -9.50 -13.42 -14.63
C TRP A 281 -8.84 -12.11 -14.21
N ALA A 282 -7.52 -12.00 -14.38
CA ALA A 282 -6.78 -10.78 -14.08
C ALA A 282 -7.25 -9.59 -14.93
N GLN A 283 -7.51 -9.80 -16.22
CA GLN A 283 -8.00 -8.76 -17.13
C GLN A 283 -9.40 -8.28 -16.73
N GLU A 284 -10.30 -9.19 -16.38
CA GLU A 284 -11.67 -8.83 -15.94
C GLU A 284 -11.67 -8.09 -14.60
N ILE A 285 -10.87 -8.54 -13.66
CA ILE A 285 -10.67 -7.83 -12.39
C ILE A 285 -10.10 -6.42 -12.65
N GLN A 286 -9.10 -6.28 -13.51
CA GLN A 286 -8.50 -5.00 -13.84
C GLN A 286 -9.51 -4.02 -14.47
N SER A 287 -10.32 -4.48 -15.43
CA SER A 287 -11.33 -3.65 -16.08
C SER A 287 -12.36 -3.16 -15.06
N SER A 288 -12.83 -4.05 -14.21
CA SER A 288 -13.82 -3.77 -13.18
C SER A 288 -13.30 -2.79 -12.12
N TRP A 289 -12.08 -2.95 -11.65
CA TRP A 289 -11.46 -2.00 -10.74
C TRP A 289 -11.22 -0.63 -11.38
N SER A 290 -10.88 -0.57 -12.65
CA SER A 290 -10.73 0.70 -13.38
C SER A 290 -12.06 1.47 -13.41
N LEU A 291 -13.17 0.78 -13.69
CA LEU A 291 -14.51 1.35 -13.66
C LEU A 291 -14.91 1.81 -12.24
N ALA A 292 -14.66 0.97 -11.23
CA ALA A 292 -14.95 1.30 -9.83
C ALA A 292 -14.16 2.52 -9.37
N THR A 293 -12.86 2.61 -9.74
CA THR A 293 -11.98 3.75 -9.41
C THR A 293 -12.48 5.03 -10.03
N LEU A 294 -12.83 5.01 -11.33
CA LEU A 294 -13.42 6.16 -12.01
C LEU A 294 -14.74 6.59 -11.35
N GLY A 295 -15.59 5.63 -10.99
CA GLY A 295 -16.81 5.90 -10.26
C GLY A 295 -16.57 6.55 -8.90
N MET A 296 -15.62 6.06 -8.11
CA MET A 296 -15.30 6.63 -6.80
C MET A 296 -14.68 8.03 -6.90
N LEU A 297 -13.78 8.27 -7.85
CA LEU A 297 -13.23 9.61 -8.13
C LEU A 297 -14.35 10.58 -8.56
N GLY A 298 -15.28 10.11 -9.38
CA GLY A 298 -16.44 10.88 -9.78
C GLY A 298 -17.34 11.24 -8.59
N ILE A 299 -17.61 10.32 -7.68
CA ILE A 299 -18.36 10.58 -6.43
C ILE A 299 -17.60 11.63 -5.59
N ALA A 300 -16.31 11.42 -5.35
CA ALA A 300 -15.50 12.35 -4.55
C ALA A 300 -15.50 13.77 -5.14
N SER A 301 -15.31 13.91 -6.45
CA SER A 301 -15.29 15.22 -7.14
C SER A 301 -16.65 15.92 -7.15
N THR A 302 -17.74 15.18 -7.14
CA THR A 302 -19.09 15.75 -7.12
C THR A 302 -19.54 16.16 -5.74
N ILE A 303 -19.18 15.40 -4.70
CA ILE A 303 -19.58 15.64 -3.32
C ILE A 303 -18.71 16.68 -2.63
N ILE A 304 -17.39 16.67 -2.90
CA ILE A 304 -16.41 17.51 -2.21
C ILE A 304 -16.21 18.81 -2.98
N THR A 305 -16.29 19.93 -2.27
CA THR A 305 -15.90 21.25 -2.77
C THR A 305 -14.73 21.75 -1.93
N ILE A 306 -13.78 22.40 -2.60
CA ILE A 306 -12.64 23.02 -1.93
C ILE A 306 -12.97 24.48 -1.68
N ASP A 307 -13.08 24.86 -0.41
CA ASP A 307 -13.26 26.25 -0.01
C ASP A 307 -11.88 26.89 0.17
N LYS A 308 -11.68 27.98 -0.57
CA LYS A 308 -10.42 28.74 -0.52
C LYS A 308 -10.48 29.64 0.71
N PRO A 309 -9.38 29.80 1.48
CA PRO A 309 -9.35 30.81 2.53
C PRO A 309 -9.66 32.15 1.88
N SER A 310 -10.67 32.84 2.40
CA SER A 310 -10.86 34.26 2.06
C SER A 310 -9.62 35.00 2.55
N ASP A 311 -8.89 35.61 1.61
CA ASP A 311 -7.94 36.64 1.97
C ASP A 311 -8.78 37.75 2.63
N GLU A 312 -8.90 37.72 3.94
CA GLU A 312 -9.43 38.87 4.68
C GLU A 312 -8.47 40.01 4.38
N GLU A 313 -9.00 40.96 3.62
CA GLU A 313 -8.38 42.24 3.28
C GLU A 313 -7.77 42.86 4.55
N GLU A 314 -6.46 43.15 4.45
CA GLU A 314 -5.78 44.05 5.39
C GLU A 314 -6.38 45.48 5.33
#